data_fdff3296b4616a7ea5d85bfcbc1581cc
#
_entry.id   fdff3296b4616a7ea5d85bfcbc1581cc
#
_cell.length_a   1.000
_cell.length_b   1.000
_cell.length_c   1.000
_cell.angle_alpha   90.00
_cell.angle_beta   90.00
_cell.angle_gamma   90.00
#
_symmetry.space_group_name_H-M   'P 1'
#
loop_
_entity.id
_entity.type
_entity.pdbx_description
1 polymer ?
#
loop_
_entity_poly.entity_id
_entity_poly.type
_entity_poly.pdbx_seq_one_letter_code
_entity_poly.pdbx_strand_id
1 'polypeptide(L)'
;PSGEWRAVWVSYLEWAGMDFSSEEAFRAGAAELMDNCLSIGLNTVIAQVRPFGDALYRSTLFPWSHLCTGEQGQDPGFDPLDVLITEAHSRGLSLEAWVNPYRLRSSAKMPPALAENNLANVHPEWVCAVGEGLYLNPAIPEAADYVVQGVAELVQNYAVDGIHFDDYFYPCLLYTSPSPRD
;
A
#
# COMPACT_ATOMS: atom_id res chain seq x y z
N PRO A 1 -3.81 -7.54 25.76
CA PRO A 1 -5.26 -7.43 25.81
C PRO A 1 -5.86 -8.56 24.98
N SER A 2 -6.58 -9.45 25.63
CA SER A 2 -7.38 -10.51 25.02
C SER A 2 -8.69 -9.89 24.50
N GLY A 3 -8.59 -9.00 23.55
CA GLY A 3 -9.73 -8.32 22.97
C GLY A 3 -10.05 -8.88 21.60
N GLU A 4 -11.33 -8.96 21.27
CA GLU A 4 -11.81 -9.21 19.92
C GLU A 4 -11.18 -8.21 18.94
N TRP A 5 -10.66 -8.69 17.83
CA TRP A 5 -10.06 -7.86 16.79
C TRP A 5 -11.18 -7.30 15.89
N ARG A 6 -11.36 -5.99 15.91
CA ARG A 6 -12.35 -5.26 15.12
C ARG A 6 -11.62 -4.26 14.23
N ALA A 7 -11.39 -4.65 12.99
CA ALA A 7 -10.60 -3.89 12.04
C ALA A 7 -11.42 -3.38 10.85
N VAL A 8 -10.92 -2.35 10.19
CA VAL A 8 -11.42 -1.85 8.91
C VAL A 8 -10.29 -1.74 7.91
N TRP A 9 -10.56 -2.08 6.65
CA TRP A 9 -9.66 -1.79 5.54
C TRP A 9 -9.90 -0.37 5.03
N VAL A 10 -8.79 0.35 4.84
CA VAL A 10 -8.76 1.66 4.21
C VAL A 10 -7.85 1.54 2.98
N SER A 11 -8.46 1.52 1.80
CA SER A 11 -7.79 1.24 0.54
C SER A 11 -7.33 2.53 -0.17
N TYR A 12 -6.69 2.36 -1.31
CA TYR A 12 -6.31 3.47 -2.19
C TYR A 12 -7.52 4.30 -2.66
N LEU A 13 -8.72 3.75 -2.64
CA LEU A 13 -9.95 4.47 -3.01
C LEU A 13 -10.31 5.54 -1.99
N GLU A 14 -10.15 5.23 -0.71
CA GLU A 14 -10.36 6.19 0.38
C GLU A 14 -9.27 7.26 0.38
N TRP A 15 -8.00 6.88 0.11
CA TRP A 15 -6.90 7.84 0.00
C TRP A 15 -7.10 8.84 -1.14
N ALA A 16 -7.74 8.45 -2.25
CA ALA A 16 -8.05 9.36 -3.36
C ALA A 16 -9.00 10.51 -2.95
N GLY A 17 -9.72 10.37 -1.83
CA GLY A 17 -10.57 11.41 -1.25
C GLY A 17 -9.91 12.25 -0.17
N MET A 18 -8.68 11.93 0.22
CA MET A 18 -7.94 12.67 1.25
C MET A 18 -7.25 13.91 0.68
N ASP A 19 -7.11 14.94 1.50
CA ASP A 19 -6.38 16.15 1.14
C ASP A 19 -4.89 16.01 1.45
N PHE A 20 -4.07 15.84 0.43
CA PHE A 20 -2.61 15.75 0.51
C PHE A 20 -1.91 17.11 0.26
N SER A 21 -2.64 18.23 0.20
CA SER A 21 -2.06 19.54 -0.10
C SER A 21 -1.06 20.02 0.95
N SER A 22 -1.17 19.53 2.19
CA SER A 22 -0.24 19.79 3.28
C SER A 22 -0.32 18.68 4.32
N GLU A 23 0.72 18.54 5.16
CA GLU A 23 0.69 17.62 6.30
C GLU A 23 -0.47 17.93 7.24
N GLU A 24 -0.76 19.21 7.49
CA GLU A 24 -1.84 19.65 8.38
C GLU A 24 -3.22 19.23 7.84
N ALA A 25 -3.47 19.42 6.53
CA ALA A 25 -4.71 19.03 5.89
C ALA A 25 -4.89 17.49 5.92
N PHE A 26 -3.83 16.75 5.57
CA PHE A 26 -3.83 15.30 5.63
C PHE A 26 -4.06 14.79 7.06
N ARG A 27 -3.39 15.38 8.04
CA ARG A 27 -3.53 15.05 9.46
C ARG A 27 -4.95 15.25 9.96
N ALA A 28 -5.62 16.33 9.55
CA ALA A 28 -7.01 16.58 9.90
C ALA A 28 -7.94 15.49 9.37
N GLY A 29 -7.78 15.06 8.12
CA GLY A 29 -8.53 13.96 7.54
C GLY A 29 -8.22 12.61 8.20
N ALA A 30 -6.94 12.34 8.52
CA ALA A 30 -6.53 11.15 9.24
C ALA A 30 -7.15 11.10 10.65
N ALA A 31 -7.15 12.23 11.37
CA ALA A 31 -7.77 12.34 12.68
C ALA A 31 -9.28 12.02 12.61
N GLU A 32 -10.00 12.60 11.65
CA GLU A 32 -11.43 12.33 11.44
C GLU A 32 -11.69 10.85 11.13
N LEU A 33 -10.88 10.23 10.26
CA LEU A 33 -10.94 8.80 9.98
C LEU A 33 -10.81 7.96 11.25
N MET A 34 -9.80 8.23 12.07
CA MET A 34 -9.56 7.48 13.31
C MET A 34 -10.67 7.70 14.35
N ASP A 35 -11.21 8.92 14.47
CA ASP A 35 -12.34 9.23 15.36
C ASP A 35 -13.61 8.48 14.90
N ASN A 36 -13.86 8.39 13.62
CA ASN A 36 -14.95 7.62 13.06
C ASN A 36 -14.80 6.12 13.37
N CYS A 37 -13.61 5.55 13.24
CA CYS A 37 -13.34 4.17 13.61
C CYS A 37 -13.63 3.90 15.09
N LEU A 38 -13.19 4.77 15.97
CA LEU A 38 -13.47 4.66 17.40
C LEU A 38 -14.95 4.75 17.72
N SER A 39 -15.69 5.66 17.06
CA SER A 39 -17.12 5.89 17.32
C SER A 39 -17.98 4.66 17.09
N ILE A 40 -17.55 3.77 16.16
CA ILE A 40 -18.22 2.50 15.85
C ILE A 40 -17.58 1.28 16.53
N GLY A 41 -16.64 1.52 17.44
CA GLY A 41 -16.02 0.48 18.28
C GLY A 41 -14.91 -0.33 17.63
N LEU A 42 -14.29 0.16 16.54
CA LEU A 42 -13.11 -0.47 15.96
C LEU A 42 -11.87 -0.22 16.86
N ASN A 43 -10.89 -1.12 16.72
CA ASN A 43 -9.63 -1.03 17.46
C ASN A 43 -8.39 -1.15 16.55
N THR A 44 -8.58 -1.38 15.26
CA THR A 44 -7.49 -1.56 14.29
C THR A 44 -7.87 -0.94 12.94
N VAL A 45 -6.93 -0.25 12.32
CA VAL A 45 -7.03 0.25 10.95
C VAL A 45 -6.00 -0.47 10.08
N ILE A 46 -6.45 -1.08 8.99
CA ILE A 46 -5.61 -1.74 8.00
C ILE A 46 -5.48 -0.79 6.82
N ALA A 47 -4.38 -0.04 6.79
CA ALA A 47 -4.15 1.05 5.84
C ALA A 47 -3.34 0.57 4.64
N GLN A 48 -3.88 0.69 3.42
CA GLN A 48 -3.16 0.33 2.21
C GLN A 48 -2.09 1.38 1.89
N VAL A 49 -0.84 1.04 2.17
CA VAL A 49 0.30 1.96 2.05
C VAL A 49 1.19 1.68 0.84
N ARG A 50 0.99 0.53 0.18
CA ARG A 50 1.73 0.16 -1.05
C ARG A 50 0.79 -0.49 -2.08
N PRO A 51 -0.02 0.30 -2.82
CA PRO A 51 -1.03 -0.22 -3.72
C PRO A 51 -0.52 -0.62 -5.12
N PHE A 52 0.52 0.06 -5.69
CA PHE A 52 0.92 -0.07 -7.09
C PHE A 52 2.45 -0.09 -7.31
N GLY A 53 3.18 -0.82 -6.48
CA GLY A 53 4.65 -0.79 -6.52
C GLY A 53 5.20 0.61 -6.20
N ASP A 54 4.46 1.35 -5.41
CA ASP A 54 4.73 2.69 -4.93
C ASP A 54 4.42 2.77 -3.43
N ALA A 55 4.72 3.86 -2.77
CA ALA A 55 4.60 3.98 -1.33
C ALA A 55 3.90 5.29 -0.91
N LEU A 56 3.01 5.20 0.11
CA LEU A 56 2.48 6.35 0.86
C LEU A 56 3.39 6.66 2.07
N TYR A 57 4.67 6.38 1.95
CA TYR A 57 5.67 6.59 2.98
C TYR A 57 7.04 6.80 2.34
N ARG A 58 7.98 7.35 3.09
CA ARG A 58 9.35 7.54 2.62
C ARG A 58 10.05 6.20 2.49
N SER A 59 10.30 5.81 1.24
CA SER A 59 10.97 4.56 0.88
C SER A 59 12.24 4.83 0.07
N THR A 60 13.24 3.98 0.26
CA THR A 60 14.45 3.95 -0.57
C THR A 60 14.29 2.99 -1.75
N LEU A 61 13.26 2.14 -1.72
CA LEU A 61 13.02 1.06 -2.68
C LEU A 61 11.89 1.41 -3.67
N PHE A 62 10.88 2.15 -3.22
CA PHE A 62 9.68 2.44 -4.00
C PHE A 62 9.50 3.94 -4.23
N PRO A 63 8.98 4.35 -5.42
CA PRO A 63 8.60 5.73 -5.65
C PRO A 63 7.43 6.14 -4.75
N TRP A 64 7.29 7.43 -4.50
CA TRP A 64 6.08 7.98 -3.90
C TRP A 64 4.84 7.64 -4.71
N SER A 65 3.74 7.33 -4.04
CA SER A 65 2.48 7.04 -4.71
C SER A 65 1.89 8.27 -5.40
N HIS A 66 1.34 8.07 -6.60
CA HIS A 66 0.60 9.10 -7.32
C HIS A 66 -0.62 9.63 -6.53
N LEU A 67 -1.11 8.88 -5.55
CA LEU A 67 -2.21 9.30 -4.67
C LEU A 67 -1.85 10.53 -3.84
N CYS A 68 -0.55 10.70 -3.54
CA CYS A 68 -0.09 11.81 -2.71
C CYS A 68 -0.11 13.16 -3.45
N THR A 69 0.20 13.18 -4.75
CA THR A 69 0.41 14.42 -5.51
C THR A 69 -0.27 14.43 -6.88
N GLY A 70 -0.82 13.29 -7.31
CA GLY A 70 -1.30 13.06 -8.66
C GLY A 70 -0.24 12.48 -9.60
N GLU A 71 1.05 12.52 -9.22
CA GLU A 71 2.18 12.01 -10.00
C GLU A 71 3.01 11.03 -9.19
N GLN A 72 3.26 9.82 -9.72
CA GLN A 72 4.08 8.83 -9.06
C GLN A 72 5.56 9.26 -9.05
N GLY A 73 6.19 9.19 -7.88
CA GLY A 73 7.59 9.59 -7.68
C GLY A 73 7.76 11.02 -7.15
N GLN A 74 6.70 11.83 -7.16
CA GLN A 74 6.75 13.18 -6.59
C GLN A 74 6.57 13.14 -5.07
N ASP A 75 7.53 13.71 -4.34
CA ASP A 75 7.50 13.82 -2.87
C ASP A 75 6.39 14.81 -2.45
N PRO A 76 5.44 14.39 -1.58
CA PRO A 76 4.41 15.29 -1.07
C PRO A 76 4.91 16.33 -0.04
N GLY A 77 6.18 16.24 0.37
CA GLY A 77 6.78 17.13 1.36
C GLY A 77 6.57 16.72 2.82
N PHE A 78 5.84 15.64 3.07
CA PHE A 78 5.63 15.03 4.39
C PHE A 78 5.49 13.51 4.26
N ASP A 79 5.40 12.80 5.38
CA ASP A 79 5.25 11.33 5.38
C ASP A 79 3.83 10.93 5.82
N PRO A 80 2.96 10.54 4.86
CA PRO A 80 1.58 10.16 5.18
C PRO A 80 1.47 9.00 6.17
N LEU A 81 2.34 7.98 6.07
CA LEU A 81 2.29 6.83 6.97
C LEU A 81 2.65 7.22 8.41
N ASP A 82 3.65 8.07 8.60
CA ASP A 82 4.02 8.56 9.92
C ASP A 82 2.87 9.34 10.58
N VAL A 83 2.16 10.17 9.78
CA VAL A 83 0.95 10.86 10.22
C VAL A 83 -0.13 9.87 10.63
N LEU A 84 -0.43 8.85 9.79
CA LEU A 84 -1.46 7.85 10.09
C LEU A 84 -1.15 7.07 11.37
N ILE A 85 0.11 6.65 11.57
CA ILE A 85 0.56 5.94 12.78
C ILE A 85 0.36 6.84 14.02
N THR A 86 0.79 8.10 13.92
CA THR A 86 0.68 9.06 15.01
C THR A 86 -0.79 9.27 15.42
N GLU A 87 -1.68 9.48 14.45
CA GLU A 87 -3.11 9.70 14.70
C GLU A 87 -3.80 8.45 15.24
N ALA A 88 -3.46 7.26 14.75
CA ALA A 88 -3.98 6.00 15.26
C ALA A 88 -3.53 5.75 16.70
N HIS A 89 -2.24 5.79 16.98
CA HIS A 89 -1.66 5.48 18.28
C HIS A 89 -2.09 6.49 19.37
N SER A 90 -2.22 7.78 19.02
CA SER A 90 -2.71 8.80 19.98
C SER A 90 -4.13 8.52 20.48
N ARG A 91 -4.89 7.71 19.75
CA ARG A 91 -6.26 7.29 20.05
C ARG A 91 -6.37 5.86 20.56
N GLY A 92 -5.24 5.15 20.70
CA GLY A 92 -5.19 3.75 21.13
C GLY A 92 -5.67 2.75 20.07
N LEU A 93 -5.70 3.14 18.79
CA LEU A 93 -5.92 2.25 17.66
C LEU A 93 -4.61 1.63 17.23
N SER A 94 -4.64 0.35 16.82
CA SER A 94 -3.54 -0.27 16.07
C SER A 94 -3.61 0.12 14.60
N LEU A 95 -2.46 0.23 13.96
CA LEU A 95 -2.34 0.46 12.52
C LEU A 95 -1.50 -0.63 11.87
N GLU A 96 -2.12 -1.35 10.93
CA GLU A 96 -1.43 -2.33 10.09
C GLU A 96 -1.18 -1.76 8.69
N ALA A 97 0.02 -1.98 8.19
CA ALA A 97 0.39 -1.61 6.84
C ALA A 97 -0.07 -2.68 5.84
N TRP A 98 -1.05 -2.35 5.01
CA TRP A 98 -1.49 -3.22 3.92
C TRP A 98 -0.67 -2.97 2.67
N VAL A 99 -0.08 -4.04 2.17
CA VAL A 99 0.82 -4.06 1.03
C VAL A 99 0.26 -4.98 -0.07
N ASN A 100 0.15 -4.48 -1.29
CA ASN A 100 0.00 -5.33 -2.47
C ASN A 100 1.40 -5.69 -2.99
N PRO A 101 1.85 -6.94 -2.83
CA PRO A 101 3.24 -7.29 -3.08
C PRO A 101 3.63 -7.27 -4.57
N TYR A 102 2.70 -7.59 -5.48
CA TYR A 102 3.04 -7.84 -6.88
C TYR A 102 2.44 -6.84 -7.88
N ARG A 103 1.37 -6.13 -7.51
CA ARG A 103 0.70 -5.22 -8.42
C ARG A 103 1.48 -3.92 -8.61
N LEU A 104 1.89 -3.63 -9.85
CA LEU A 104 2.56 -2.38 -10.23
C LEU A 104 1.58 -1.40 -10.91
N ARG A 105 0.56 -1.93 -11.60
CA ARG A 105 -0.46 -1.18 -12.31
C ARG A 105 -1.70 -2.05 -12.45
N SER A 106 -2.89 -1.49 -12.20
CA SER A 106 -4.14 -2.23 -12.37
C SER A 106 -4.81 -1.98 -13.72
N SER A 107 -4.64 -0.78 -14.31
CA SER A 107 -5.17 -0.39 -15.61
C SER A 107 -4.32 0.71 -16.23
N ALA A 108 -4.59 1.10 -17.48
CA ALA A 108 -3.87 2.18 -18.16
C ALA A 108 -3.94 3.54 -17.44
N LYS A 109 -4.85 3.68 -16.47
CA LYS A 109 -5.07 4.92 -15.71
C LYS A 109 -4.71 4.81 -14.22
N MET A 110 -4.26 3.63 -13.75
CA MET A 110 -4.08 3.42 -12.31
C MET A 110 -2.80 2.63 -12.00
N PRO A 111 -1.70 3.29 -11.73
CA PRO A 111 -1.44 4.75 -11.88
C PRO A 111 -1.39 5.18 -13.36
N PRO A 112 -1.68 6.46 -13.65
CA PRO A 112 -1.73 6.95 -15.05
C PRO A 112 -0.36 6.95 -15.73
N ALA A 113 0.70 7.21 -14.97
CA ALA A 113 2.10 7.10 -15.41
C ALA A 113 2.92 6.42 -14.31
N LEU A 114 3.94 5.68 -14.71
CA LEU A 114 4.88 5.04 -13.79
C LEU A 114 6.13 5.90 -13.67
N ALA A 115 6.62 6.10 -12.44
CA ALA A 115 7.87 6.79 -12.18
C ALA A 115 9.06 6.05 -12.81
N GLU A 116 10.15 6.77 -13.09
CA GLU A 116 11.36 6.18 -13.67
C GLU A 116 11.92 5.04 -12.81
N ASN A 117 11.85 5.17 -11.49
CA ASN A 117 12.30 4.16 -10.53
C ASN A 117 11.20 3.14 -10.13
N ASN A 118 10.05 3.11 -10.79
CA ASN A 118 9.09 2.01 -10.63
C ASN A 118 9.69 0.71 -11.19
N LEU A 119 9.46 -0.42 -10.51
CA LEU A 119 10.02 -1.71 -10.90
C LEU A 119 9.67 -2.14 -12.33
N ALA A 120 8.53 -1.71 -12.87
CA ALA A 120 8.18 -1.97 -14.26
C ALA A 120 9.13 -1.30 -15.26
N ASN A 121 9.77 -0.19 -14.87
CA ASN A 121 10.75 0.51 -15.70
C ASN A 121 12.18 0.05 -15.41
N VAL A 122 12.49 -0.24 -14.15
CA VAL A 122 13.85 -0.63 -13.72
C VAL A 122 14.14 -2.10 -14.02
N HIS A 123 13.14 -2.97 -13.84
CA HIS A 123 13.23 -4.42 -14.00
C HIS A 123 12.08 -4.97 -14.85
N PRO A 124 11.97 -4.55 -16.12
CA PRO A 124 10.90 -5.03 -17.01
C PRO A 124 10.89 -6.56 -17.19
N GLU A 125 12.04 -7.20 -17.02
CA GLU A 125 12.18 -8.67 -17.04
C GLU A 125 11.48 -9.39 -15.87
N TRP A 126 11.16 -8.66 -14.80
CA TRP A 126 10.41 -9.21 -13.67
C TRP A 126 8.89 -9.10 -13.83
N VAL A 127 8.42 -8.45 -14.90
CA VAL A 127 7.03 -8.02 -15.04
C VAL A 127 6.24 -8.89 -16.00
N CYS A 128 5.04 -9.26 -15.58
CA CYS A 128 4.02 -9.87 -16.42
C CYS A 128 2.91 -8.86 -16.70
N ALA A 129 2.51 -8.74 -17.97
CA ALA A 129 1.36 -7.95 -18.38
C ALA A 129 0.11 -8.84 -18.45
N VAL A 130 -1.00 -8.38 -17.85
CA VAL A 130 -2.31 -9.04 -17.92
C VAL A 130 -3.37 -7.98 -18.25
N GLY A 131 -3.85 -8.01 -19.48
CA GLY A 131 -4.67 -6.91 -20.00
C GLY A 131 -3.88 -5.60 -19.98
N GLU A 132 -4.41 -4.58 -19.31
CA GLU A 132 -3.73 -3.30 -19.09
C GLU A 132 -2.92 -3.27 -17.78
N GLY A 133 -3.02 -4.33 -16.96
CA GLY A 133 -2.32 -4.44 -15.69
C GLY A 133 -0.88 -4.92 -15.81
N LEU A 134 -0.03 -4.50 -14.87
CA LEU A 134 1.36 -4.93 -14.73
C LEU A 134 1.58 -5.51 -13.35
N TYR A 135 2.23 -6.66 -13.28
CA TYR A 135 2.44 -7.41 -12.05
C TYR A 135 3.85 -7.98 -12.01
N LEU A 136 4.48 -7.98 -10.84
CA LEU A 136 5.72 -8.72 -10.65
C LEU A 136 5.46 -10.23 -10.79
N ASN A 137 6.38 -10.93 -11.41
CA ASN A 137 6.34 -12.38 -11.54
C ASN A 137 6.93 -13.03 -10.28
N PRO A 138 6.14 -13.70 -9.44
CA PRO A 138 6.62 -14.31 -8.21
C PRO A 138 7.52 -15.54 -8.42
N ALA A 139 7.57 -16.08 -9.65
CA ALA A 139 8.49 -17.15 -10.00
C ALA A 139 9.94 -16.66 -10.18
N ILE A 140 10.16 -15.34 -10.17
CA ILE A 140 11.49 -14.73 -10.22
C ILE A 140 11.95 -14.47 -8.80
N PRO A 141 13.00 -15.18 -8.30
CA PRO A 141 13.45 -15.07 -6.92
C PRO A 141 13.84 -13.63 -6.53
N GLU A 142 14.48 -12.90 -7.42
CA GLU A 142 14.91 -11.52 -7.20
C GLU A 142 13.73 -10.57 -6.99
N ALA A 143 12.62 -10.79 -7.71
CA ALA A 143 11.39 -10.02 -7.51
C ALA A 143 10.75 -10.34 -6.14
N ALA A 144 10.74 -11.60 -5.74
CA ALA A 144 10.25 -12.01 -4.42
C ALA A 144 11.12 -11.43 -3.30
N ASP A 145 12.44 -11.49 -3.43
CA ASP A 145 13.38 -10.91 -2.47
C ASP A 145 13.21 -9.39 -2.35
N TYR A 146 12.93 -8.69 -3.44
CA TYR A 146 12.66 -7.26 -3.42
C TYR A 146 11.39 -6.93 -2.63
N VAL A 147 10.34 -7.74 -2.78
CA VAL A 147 9.11 -7.61 -1.96
C VAL A 147 9.41 -7.78 -0.47
N VAL A 148 10.23 -8.78 -0.12
CA VAL A 148 10.65 -9.03 1.27
C VAL A 148 11.46 -7.84 1.82
N GLN A 149 12.39 -7.29 1.03
CA GLN A 149 13.14 -6.08 1.43
C GLN A 149 12.22 -4.89 1.68
N GLY A 150 11.19 -4.71 0.85
CA GLY A 150 10.20 -3.64 1.04
C GLY A 150 9.38 -3.78 2.32
N VAL A 151 9.06 -5.01 2.73
CA VAL A 151 8.40 -5.27 4.02
C VAL A 151 9.37 -5.02 5.17
N ALA A 152 10.63 -5.46 5.03
CA ALA A 152 11.65 -5.21 6.03
C ALA A 152 11.91 -3.70 6.24
N GLU A 153 11.95 -2.91 5.17
CA GLU A 153 12.07 -1.45 5.24
C GLU A 153 10.92 -0.84 6.06
N LEU A 154 9.68 -1.26 5.80
CA LEU A 154 8.51 -0.80 6.57
C LEU A 154 8.65 -1.07 8.07
N VAL A 155 8.93 -2.32 8.42
CA VAL A 155 9.02 -2.75 9.83
C VAL A 155 10.21 -2.11 10.56
N GLN A 156 11.30 -1.82 9.84
CA GLN A 156 12.48 -1.19 10.44
C GLN A 156 12.31 0.32 10.67
N ASN A 157 11.55 1.00 9.81
CA ASN A 157 11.48 2.46 9.81
C ASN A 157 10.18 3.02 10.42
N TYR A 158 9.12 2.20 10.53
CA TYR A 158 7.81 2.64 10.96
C TYR A 158 7.28 1.78 12.12
N ALA A 159 6.62 2.43 13.06
CA ALA A 159 6.00 1.78 14.22
C ALA A 159 4.61 1.19 13.87
N VAL A 160 4.52 0.44 12.76
CA VAL A 160 3.30 -0.28 12.40
C VAL A 160 3.10 -1.47 13.34
N ASP A 161 1.84 -1.78 13.67
CA ASP A 161 1.50 -2.88 14.57
C ASP A 161 1.45 -4.23 13.86
N GLY A 162 1.38 -4.22 12.52
CA GLY A 162 1.39 -5.41 11.70
C GLY A 162 1.56 -5.11 10.22
N ILE A 163 1.80 -6.18 9.45
CA ILE A 163 1.81 -6.16 7.99
C ILE A 163 0.62 -6.98 7.52
N HIS A 164 -0.16 -6.40 6.61
CA HIS A 164 -1.32 -7.05 6.03
C HIS A 164 -1.11 -7.30 4.53
N PHE A 165 -1.40 -8.53 4.10
CA PHE A 165 -1.52 -8.91 2.70
C PHE A 165 -2.97 -9.36 2.46
N ASP A 166 -3.57 -8.88 1.36
CA ASP A 166 -4.85 -9.41 0.88
C ASP A 166 -4.62 -10.70 0.06
N ASP A 167 -5.70 -11.26 -0.48
CA ASP A 167 -5.67 -12.50 -1.25
C ASP A 167 -5.63 -12.28 -2.77
N TYR A 168 -5.61 -11.02 -3.24
CA TYR A 168 -5.71 -10.67 -4.66
C TYR A 168 -4.33 -10.42 -5.30
N PHE A 169 -3.47 -11.46 -5.31
CA PHE A 169 -2.08 -11.32 -5.80
C PHE A 169 -1.94 -11.63 -7.28
N TYR A 170 -2.78 -12.56 -7.80
CA TYR A 170 -2.69 -13.04 -9.16
C TYR A 170 -3.98 -12.74 -9.90
N PRO A 171 -3.91 -12.08 -11.08
CA PRO A 171 -5.07 -11.99 -11.95
C PRO A 171 -5.51 -13.39 -12.37
N CYS A 172 -6.79 -13.71 -12.24
CA CYS A 172 -7.36 -15.04 -12.52
C CYS A 172 -7.02 -15.60 -13.93
N LEU A 173 -6.67 -14.74 -14.87
CA LEU A 173 -6.29 -15.12 -16.23
C LEU A 173 -4.89 -15.76 -16.33
N LEU A 174 -4.08 -15.77 -15.26
CA LEU A 174 -2.78 -16.47 -15.23
C LEU A 174 -2.90 -17.93 -14.79
N TYR A 175 -4.08 -18.39 -14.38
CA TYR A 175 -4.32 -19.80 -14.05
C TYR A 175 -4.50 -20.63 -15.32
N THR A 176 -3.39 -20.96 -15.96
CA THR A 176 -3.35 -22.02 -17.00
C THR A 176 -2.90 -23.35 -16.42
N SER A 177 -2.64 -23.45 -15.15
CA SER A 177 -2.33 -24.71 -14.48
C SER A 177 -3.60 -25.29 -13.85
N PRO A 178 -4.01 -26.51 -14.21
CA PRO A 178 -5.13 -27.16 -13.55
C PRO A 178 -4.81 -27.28 -12.05
N SER A 179 -5.79 -26.88 -11.22
CA SER A 179 -5.69 -27.06 -9.79
C SER A 179 -5.49 -28.56 -9.48
N PRO A 180 -4.60 -28.96 -8.55
CA PRO A 180 -4.49 -30.34 -8.14
C PRO A 180 -5.76 -30.95 -7.51
N ARG A 181 -6.85 -30.21 -7.50
CA ARG A 181 -8.16 -30.59 -6.93
C ARG A 181 -9.27 -30.76 -7.96
N ASP A 182 -8.97 -30.65 -9.27
CA ASP A 182 -9.92 -30.95 -10.36
C ASP A 182 -9.68 -32.37 -10.90
#